data_a6846af92045d1a871f4d364a3726ca5
#
_entry.id   a6846af92045d1a871f4d364a3726ca5
#
_cell.length_a   1.000
_cell.length_b   1.000
_cell.length_c   1.000
_cell.angle_alpha   90.00
_cell.angle_beta   90.00
_cell.angle_gamma   90.00
#
_symmetry.space_group_name_H-M   'P 1'
#
loop_
_entity.id
_entity.type
_entity.pdbx_description
1 polymer ?
#
loop_
_entity_poly.entity_id
_entity_poly.type
_entity_poly.pdbx_seq_one_letter_code
_entity_poly.pdbx_strand_id
1 'polypeptide(L)'
;MKNIIFLCLIFNINLFSQDNIKYSKSILKKDLEKHLIILASDSLEGRETGKKGQKMAAEYLKNHFINIGIPPYKKNKYFQKFKVKSDRHVCKCEDCDSDFIKKIFKKNKVIKGENILGYIEGTDLKDELIIITAHYDHLGKHDTLLFNGADDDGSGTVGIMEIAEAFMLAKR
;
A
#
# COMPACT_ATOMS: atom_id res chain seq x y z
N MET A 1 2.80 63.97 -31.95
CA MET A 1 3.24 63.10 -30.83
C MET A 1 2.13 62.07 -30.64
N LYS A 2 2.36 60.81 -31.04
CA LYS A 2 1.37 59.74 -30.93
C LYS A 2 1.63 58.98 -29.61
N ASN A 3 0.70 59.07 -28.68
CA ASN A 3 0.74 58.32 -27.44
C ASN A 3 0.38 56.85 -27.71
N ILE A 4 1.33 55.96 -27.65
CA ILE A 4 1.09 54.52 -27.69
C ILE A 4 0.76 54.10 -26.26
N ILE A 5 -0.50 53.79 -26.01
CA ILE A 5 -0.97 53.14 -24.77
C ILE A 5 -0.62 51.66 -24.90
N PHE A 6 0.38 51.20 -24.14
CA PHE A 6 0.74 49.80 -24.02
C PHE A 6 -0.25 49.15 -23.06
N LEU A 7 -1.27 48.48 -23.60
CA LEU A 7 -2.23 47.71 -22.83
C LEU A 7 -1.56 46.40 -22.42
N CYS A 8 -0.99 46.34 -21.21
CA CYS A 8 -0.53 45.09 -20.59
C CYS A 8 -1.74 44.21 -20.32
N LEU A 9 -2.03 43.27 -21.21
CA LEU A 9 -2.90 42.13 -20.93
C LEU A 9 -2.19 41.26 -19.93
N ILE A 10 -2.53 41.40 -18.65
CA ILE A 10 -2.16 40.46 -17.59
C ILE A 10 -2.98 39.20 -17.85
N PHE A 11 -2.39 38.25 -18.57
CA PHE A 11 -2.91 36.90 -18.66
C PHE A 11 -2.77 36.31 -17.28
N ASN A 12 -3.86 36.24 -16.50
CA ASN A 12 -3.95 35.42 -15.30
C ASN A 12 -3.86 33.97 -15.75
N ILE A 13 -2.66 33.44 -15.82
CA ILE A 13 -2.43 32.02 -15.90
C ILE A 13 -2.83 31.47 -14.53
N ASN A 14 -4.09 31.05 -14.41
CA ASN A 14 -4.50 30.20 -13.31
C ASN A 14 -3.70 28.91 -13.44
N LEU A 15 -2.58 28.84 -12.74
CA LEU A 15 -1.83 27.61 -12.54
C LEU A 15 -2.81 26.61 -11.91
N PHE A 16 -3.19 25.61 -12.69
CA PHE A 16 -4.11 24.55 -12.28
C PHE A 16 -3.45 23.65 -11.26
N SER A 17 -3.24 24.14 -10.03
CA SER A 17 -2.96 23.33 -8.86
C SER A 17 -4.24 22.75 -8.22
N GLN A 18 -5.36 22.75 -8.95
CA GLN A 18 -6.65 22.32 -8.41
C GLN A 18 -6.95 20.83 -8.64
N ASP A 19 -6.20 20.16 -9.49
CA ASP A 19 -6.46 18.75 -9.83
C ASP A 19 -6.16 17.82 -8.65
N ASN A 20 -5.14 18.09 -7.86
CA ASN A 20 -4.85 17.31 -6.66
C ASN A 20 -6.00 17.36 -5.64
N ILE A 21 -6.61 18.52 -5.42
CA ILE A 21 -7.77 18.67 -4.52
C ILE A 21 -9.00 17.93 -5.07
N LYS A 22 -9.21 17.98 -6.39
CA LYS A 22 -10.30 17.29 -7.06
C LYS A 22 -10.23 15.77 -6.83
N TYR A 23 -9.08 15.16 -7.08
CA TYR A 23 -8.91 13.71 -6.99
C TYR A 23 -8.74 13.23 -5.55
N SER A 24 -8.15 14.01 -4.65
CA SER A 24 -8.09 13.65 -3.23
C SER A 24 -9.46 13.53 -2.56
N LYS A 25 -10.48 14.23 -3.08
CA LYS A 25 -11.87 14.10 -2.60
C LYS A 25 -12.50 12.74 -2.92
N SER A 26 -11.90 11.93 -3.79
CA SER A 26 -12.36 10.55 -4.03
C SER A 26 -11.99 9.61 -2.88
N ILE A 27 -10.98 9.96 -2.07
CA ILE A 27 -10.56 9.18 -0.91
C ILE A 27 -11.58 9.39 0.22
N LEU A 28 -12.40 8.38 0.45
CA LEU A 28 -13.51 8.49 1.39
C LEU A 28 -13.28 7.60 2.62
N LYS A 29 -13.59 8.14 3.79
CA LYS A 29 -13.52 7.39 5.05
C LYS A 29 -14.24 6.03 4.98
N LYS A 30 -15.42 5.98 4.35
CA LYS A 30 -16.23 4.76 4.22
C LYS A 30 -15.51 3.67 3.41
N ASP A 31 -14.73 4.06 2.39
CA ASP A 31 -14.03 3.11 1.52
C ASP A 31 -12.76 2.60 2.22
N LEU A 32 -12.01 3.48 2.89
CA LEU A 32 -10.93 3.10 3.80
C LEU A 32 -11.41 2.11 4.89
N GLU A 33 -12.52 2.42 5.55
CA GLU A 33 -13.11 1.57 6.59
C GLU A 33 -13.51 0.19 6.05
N LYS A 34 -14.20 0.15 4.90
CA LYS A 34 -14.58 -1.09 4.21
C LYS A 34 -13.38 -2.00 3.95
N HIS A 35 -12.31 -1.45 3.38
CA HIS A 35 -11.11 -2.20 3.09
C HIS A 35 -10.37 -2.64 4.36
N LEU A 36 -10.32 -1.79 5.38
CA LEU A 36 -9.67 -2.10 6.65
C LEU A 36 -10.39 -3.21 7.41
N ILE A 37 -11.73 -3.20 7.45
CA ILE A 37 -12.52 -4.28 8.05
C ILE A 37 -12.19 -5.63 7.41
N ILE A 38 -11.98 -5.68 6.10
CA ILE A 38 -11.60 -6.90 5.40
C ILE A 38 -10.18 -7.32 5.77
N LEU A 39 -9.21 -6.40 5.66
CA LEU A 39 -7.80 -6.71 5.92
C LEU A 39 -7.52 -7.07 7.37
N ALA A 40 -8.20 -6.45 8.32
CA ALA A 40 -8.08 -6.74 9.75
C ALA A 40 -9.08 -7.79 10.25
N SER A 41 -9.77 -8.51 9.35
CA SER A 41 -10.71 -9.56 9.76
C SER A 41 -10.00 -10.81 10.25
N ASP A 42 -10.66 -11.55 11.15
CA ASP A 42 -10.19 -12.84 11.67
C ASP A 42 -10.03 -13.89 10.55
N SER A 43 -10.77 -13.76 9.47
CA SER A 43 -10.68 -14.66 8.30
C SER A 43 -9.32 -14.62 7.62
N LEU A 44 -8.58 -13.51 7.75
CA LEU A 44 -7.23 -13.37 7.23
C LEU A 44 -6.15 -13.78 8.24
N GLU A 45 -6.53 -14.38 9.37
CA GLU A 45 -5.64 -15.05 10.33
C GLU A 45 -4.44 -14.17 10.74
N GLY A 46 -4.64 -12.85 10.82
CA GLY A 46 -3.59 -11.88 11.17
C GLY A 46 -2.44 -11.80 10.15
N ARG A 47 -2.62 -12.28 8.93
CA ARG A 47 -1.77 -12.07 7.75
C ARG A 47 -0.28 -12.39 7.92
N GLU A 48 0.08 -13.40 8.75
CA GLU A 48 1.50 -13.77 8.95
C GLU A 48 2.18 -14.09 7.62
N THR A 49 3.34 -13.46 7.38
CA THR A 49 4.13 -13.64 6.15
C THR A 49 4.35 -15.10 5.78
N GLY A 50 3.96 -15.47 4.57
CA GLY A 50 4.08 -16.84 4.05
C GLY A 50 3.00 -17.80 4.50
N LYS A 51 2.03 -17.36 5.31
CA LYS A 51 0.87 -18.15 5.74
C LYS A 51 -0.36 -17.88 4.87
N LYS A 52 -1.39 -18.68 5.08
CA LYS A 52 -2.64 -18.64 4.30
C LYS A 52 -3.27 -17.25 4.32
N GLY A 53 -3.41 -16.63 5.50
CA GLY A 53 -4.04 -15.30 5.62
C GLY A 53 -3.32 -14.23 4.82
N GLN A 54 -1.97 -14.22 4.85
CA GLN A 54 -1.19 -13.30 4.02
C GLN A 54 -1.42 -13.54 2.52
N LYS A 55 -1.53 -14.79 2.07
CA LYS A 55 -1.83 -15.10 0.65
C LYS A 55 -3.23 -14.64 0.24
N MET A 56 -4.21 -14.78 1.12
CA MET A 56 -5.56 -14.29 0.88
C MET A 56 -5.60 -12.76 0.79
N ALA A 57 -4.88 -12.07 1.68
CA ALA A 57 -4.72 -10.62 1.61
C ALA A 57 -4.03 -10.18 0.31
N ALA A 58 -2.97 -10.88 -0.10
CA ALA A 58 -2.27 -10.61 -1.37
C ALA A 58 -3.19 -10.72 -2.59
N GLU A 59 -4.03 -11.76 -2.65
CA GLU A 59 -5.02 -11.91 -3.73
C GLU A 59 -6.09 -10.81 -3.68
N TYR A 60 -6.53 -10.41 -2.49
CA TYR A 60 -7.48 -9.31 -2.32
C TYR A 60 -6.93 -8.00 -2.88
N LEU A 61 -5.70 -7.63 -2.52
CA LEU A 61 -5.03 -6.43 -2.99
C LEU A 61 -4.77 -6.45 -4.51
N LYS A 62 -4.32 -7.60 -5.03
CA LYS A 62 -4.15 -7.79 -6.47
C LYS A 62 -5.48 -7.59 -7.23
N ASN A 63 -6.56 -8.19 -6.74
CA ASN A 63 -7.87 -8.07 -7.37
C ASN A 63 -8.38 -6.62 -7.32
N HIS A 64 -8.12 -5.90 -6.25
CA HIS A 64 -8.41 -4.47 -6.16
C HIS A 64 -7.67 -3.70 -7.27
N PHE A 65 -6.35 -3.90 -7.44
CA PHE A 65 -5.59 -3.25 -8.51
C PHE A 65 -6.14 -3.58 -9.91
N ILE A 66 -6.53 -4.84 -10.15
CA ILE A 66 -7.17 -5.24 -11.41
C ILE A 66 -8.48 -4.48 -11.61
N ASN A 67 -9.33 -4.42 -10.60
CA ASN A 67 -10.65 -3.80 -10.67
C ASN A 67 -10.60 -2.31 -10.97
N ILE A 68 -9.62 -1.61 -10.42
CA ILE A 68 -9.42 -0.18 -10.68
C ILE A 68 -8.60 0.11 -11.95
N GLY A 69 -8.10 -0.94 -12.61
CA GLY A 69 -7.40 -0.85 -13.89
C GLY A 69 -5.91 -0.52 -13.78
N ILE A 70 -5.28 -0.70 -12.60
CA ILE A 70 -3.82 -0.57 -12.47
C ILE A 70 -3.14 -1.73 -13.16
N PRO A 71 -2.20 -1.47 -14.10
CA PRO A 71 -1.41 -2.52 -14.72
C PRO A 71 -0.44 -3.18 -13.74
N PRO A 72 -0.07 -4.45 -13.99
CA PRO A 72 1.02 -5.08 -13.24
C PRO A 72 2.37 -4.42 -13.60
N TYR A 73 3.31 -4.42 -12.64
CA TYR A 73 4.65 -3.85 -12.84
C TYR A 73 5.49 -4.56 -13.92
N LYS A 74 5.17 -5.82 -14.23
CA LYS A 74 5.75 -6.61 -15.33
C LYS A 74 4.64 -7.36 -16.07
N LYS A 75 4.90 -7.79 -17.32
CA LYS A 75 3.96 -8.57 -18.13
C LYS A 75 3.19 -9.58 -17.27
N ASN A 76 1.89 -9.30 -17.02
CA ASN A 76 0.94 -10.13 -16.29
C ASN A 76 1.34 -10.54 -14.87
N LYS A 77 2.26 -9.80 -14.20
CA LYS A 77 2.74 -10.14 -12.86
C LYS A 77 2.56 -8.98 -11.90
N TYR A 78 1.63 -9.15 -10.97
CA TYR A 78 1.48 -8.27 -9.80
C TYR A 78 2.40 -8.68 -8.65
N PHE A 79 2.77 -9.97 -8.54
CA PHE A 79 3.55 -10.49 -7.43
C PHE A 79 5.04 -10.52 -7.71
N GLN A 80 5.80 -9.84 -6.85
CA GLN A 80 7.23 -10.01 -6.70
C GLN A 80 7.49 -10.99 -5.55
N LYS A 81 7.73 -12.24 -5.90
CA LYS A 81 7.97 -13.32 -4.92
C LYS A 81 9.38 -13.26 -4.36
N PHE A 82 9.51 -13.47 -3.06
CA PHE A 82 10.80 -13.53 -2.38
C PHE A 82 10.86 -14.69 -1.37
N LYS A 83 12.07 -15.02 -0.93
CA LYS A 83 12.35 -15.99 0.12
C LYS A 83 13.31 -15.36 1.11
N VAL A 84 12.97 -15.42 2.39
CA VAL A 84 13.83 -14.92 3.48
C VAL A 84 14.11 -16.08 4.44
N LYS A 85 15.37 -16.20 4.88
CA LYS A 85 15.69 -17.03 6.03
C LYS A 85 15.36 -16.24 7.29
N SER A 86 14.54 -16.82 8.15
CA SER A 86 14.26 -16.24 9.47
C SER A 86 15.50 -16.36 10.34
N ASP A 87 16.42 -15.40 10.22
CA ASP A 87 17.51 -15.24 11.18
C ASP A 87 16.97 -14.45 12.38
N ARG A 88 17.08 -15.06 13.54
CA ARG A 88 16.58 -14.49 14.78
C ARG A 88 17.43 -13.29 15.19
N HIS A 89 17.01 -12.09 14.86
CA HIS A 89 17.41 -10.93 15.63
C HIS A 89 16.50 -10.82 16.85
N VAL A 90 16.90 -11.45 17.93
CA VAL A 90 16.24 -11.26 19.21
C VAL A 90 16.45 -9.81 19.61
N CYS A 91 15.36 -9.04 19.65
CA CYS A 91 15.39 -7.75 20.31
C CYS A 91 15.94 -7.94 21.73
N LYS A 92 17.05 -7.30 22.06
CA LYS A 92 17.60 -7.26 23.41
C LYS A 92 16.89 -6.19 24.24
N CYS A 93 15.58 -6.22 24.29
CA CYS A 93 14.82 -5.40 25.23
C CYS A 93 14.63 -6.22 26.51
N GLU A 94 14.97 -5.64 27.65
CA GLU A 94 14.92 -6.30 28.96
C GLU A 94 13.49 -6.70 29.38
N ASP A 95 12.48 -6.05 28.78
CA ASP A 95 11.05 -6.26 29.07
C ASP A 95 10.30 -7.19 28.09
N CYS A 96 10.98 -7.76 27.09
CA CYS A 96 10.34 -8.69 26.17
C CYS A 96 10.24 -10.07 26.80
N ASP A 97 9.04 -10.61 26.96
CA ASP A 97 8.81 -12.02 27.30
C ASP A 97 9.54 -12.91 26.27
N SER A 98 10.72 -13.38 26.69
CA SER A 98 11.67 -14.07 25.83
C SER A 98 11.11 -15.38 25.27
N ASP A 99 10.14 -16.02 25.97
CA ASP A 99 9.57 -17.28 25.53
C ASP A 99 8.47 -17.10 24.49
N PHE A 100 7.68 -16.04 24.58
CA PHE A 100 6.73 -15.64 23.56
C PHE A 100 7.44 -15.31 22.24
N ILE A 101 8.50 -14.51 22.31
CA ILE A 101 9.31 -14.12 21.14
C ILE A 101 10.02 -15.33 20.52
N LYS A 102 10.59 -16.24 21.35
CA LYS A 102 11.19 -17.50 20.87
C LYS A 102 10.19 -18.41 20.16
N LYS A 103 8.92 -18.39 20.58
CA LYS A 103 7.85 -19.21 20.00
C LYS A 103 7.41 -18.66 18.64
N ILE A 104 7.34 -17.34 18.48
CA ILE A 104 7.00 -16.67 17.22
C ILE A 104 8.11 -16.88 16.17
N PHE A 105 9.36 -16.70 16.56
CA PHE A 105 10.51 -16.74 15.63
C PHE A 105 11.25 -18.08 15.70
N LYS A 106 10.79 -19.10 14.96
CA LYS A 106 11.53 -20.37 14.83
C LYS A 106 12.78 -20.18 13.98
N LYS A 107 13.94 -20.59 14.55
CA LYS A 107 15.27 -20.54 13.89
C LYS A 107 15.27 -21.32 12.57
N ASN A 108 15.88 -20.76 11.51
CA ASN A 108 16.13 -21.39 10.19
C ASN A 108 14.89 -21.74 9.35
N LYS A 109 13.77 -21.08 9.52
CA LYS A 109 12.62 -21.25 8.63
C LYS A 109 12.77 -20.40 7.39
N VAL A 110 12.63 -21.00 6.20
CA VAL A 110 12.49 -20.23 4.96
C VAL A 110 11.05 -19.75 4.85
N ILE A 111 10.89 -18.45 4.91
CA ILE A 111 9.60 -17.76 4.69
C ILE A 111 9.50 -17.40 3.21
N LYS A 112 8.36 -17.71 2.59
CA LYS A 112 8.07 -17.35 1.19
C LYS A 112 6.97 -16.29 1.20
N GLY A 113 7.33 -15.07 0.84
CA GLY A 113 6.42 -13.94 0.73
C GLY A 113 6.34 -13.41 -0.69
N GLU A 114 5.48 -12.44 -0.88
CA GLU A 114 5.39 -11.65 -2.10
C GLU A 114 5.02 -10.20 -1.78
N ASN A 115 5.57 -9.28 -2.56
CA ASN A 115 5.07 -7.91 -2.65
C ASN A 115 4.04 -7.86 -3.77
N ILE A 116 3.02 -7.03 -3.62
CA ILE A 116 2.06 -6.70 -4.68
C ILE A 116 2.51 -5.37 -5.29
N LEU A 117 2.75 -5.36 -6.59
CA LEU A 117 3.23 -4.20 -7.30
C LEU A 117 2.29 -3.84 -8.44
N GLY A 118 1.80 -2.61 -8.43
CA GLY A 118 1.13 -1.96 -9.54
C GLY A 118 2.02 -0.85 -10.09
N TYR A 119 1.85 -0.49 -11.36
CA TYR A 119 2.61 0.56 -11.99
C TYR A 119 1.68 1.48 -12.80
N ILE A 120 1.73 2.76 -12.51
CA ILE A 120 1.01 3.79 -13.26
C ILE A 120 2.07 4.62 -13.97
N GLU A 121 2.13 4.54 -15.31
CA GLU A 121 3.07 5.31 -16.09
C GLU A 121 2.73 6.80 -16.04
N GLY A 122 3.73 7.63 -15.77
CA GLY A 122 3.63 9.08 -15.80
C GLY A 122 3.51 9.63 -17.24
N THR A 123 3.21 10.93 -17.35
CA THR A 123 3.06 11.62 -18.64
C THR A 123 4.31 12.40 -19.02
N ASP A 124 4.66 13.42 -18.26
CA ASP A 124 5.67 14.41 -18.62
C ASP A 124 7.06 14.10 -18.06
N LEU A 125 7.11 13.55 -16.83
CA LEU A 125 8.33 13.24 -16.09
C LEU A 125 8.51 11.72 -15.98
N LYS A 126 8.56 11.02 -17.13
CA LYS A 126 8.60 9.54 -17.18
C LYS A 126 9.85 8.92 -16.57
N ASP A 127 10.93 9.69 -16.48
CA ASP A 127 12.19 9.25 -15.88
C ASP A 127 12.22 9.45 -14.35
N GLU A 128 11.20 10.11 -13.79
CA GLU A 128 11.05 10.27 -12.35
C GLU A 128 10.13 9.18 -11.80
N LEU A 129 10.52 8.61 -10.67
CA LEU A 129 9.78 7.53 -10.02
C LEU A 129 9.34 7.94 -8.62
N ILE A 130 8.01 7.89 -8.39
CA ILE A 130 7.43 8.01 -7.05
C ILE A 130 7.04 6.61 -6.58
N ILE A 131 7.54 6.20 -5.42
CA ILE A 131 7.21 4.90 -4.83
C ILE A 131 6.40 5.14 -3.55
N ILE A 132 5.21 4.55 -3.47
CA ILE A 132 4.35 4.56 -2.29
C ILE A 132 4.28 3.14 -1.76
N THR A 133 4.58 2.93 -0.48
CA THR A 133 4.68 1.59 0.11
C THR A 133 3.97 1.50 1.46
N ALA A 134 3.42 0.34 1.75
CA ALA A 134 2.96 -0.10 3.07
C ALA A 134 3.15 -1.62 3.16
N HIS A 135 3.19 -2.18 4.37
CA HIS A 135 3.18 -3.63 4.49
C HIS A 135 1.78 -4.14 4.82
N TYR A 136 1.37 -5.23 4.17
CA TYR A 136 0.05 -5.81 4.35
C TYR A 136 0.06 -7.08 5.21
N ASP A 137 1.22 -7.59 5.56
CA ASP A 137 1.39 -8.70 6.49
C ASP A 137 1.42 -8.22 7.94
N HIS A 138 1.20 -9.14 8.88
CA HIS A 138 1.31 -8.86 10.31
C HIS A 138 1.72 -10.12 11.07
N LEU A 139 1.53 -10.16 12.38
CA LEU A 139 2.07 -11.22 13.26
C LEU A 139 1.33 -12.57 13.14
N GLY A 140 0.10 -12.58 12.63
CA GLY A 140 -0.64 -13.81 12.46
C GLY A 140 -1.37 -14.31 13.70
N LYS A 141 -1.52 -15.63 13.79
CA LYS A 141 -2.16 -16.32 14.91
C LYS A 141 -1.15 -17.18 15.66
N HIS A 142 -1.08 -16.98 16.97
CA HIS A 142 -0.21 -17.73 17.86
C HIS A 142 -1.02 -18.24 19.06
N ASP A 143 -1.18 -19.57 19.14
CA ASP A 143 -2.04 -20.25 20.11
C ASP A 143 -3.49 -19.68 20.07
N THR A 144 -3.94 -19.03 21.15
CA THR A 144 -5.27 -18.40 21.25
C THR A 144 -5.28 -16.93 20.85
N LEU A 145 -4.11 -16.33 20.62
CA LEU A 145 -3.99 -14.91 20.27
C LEU A 145 -4.01 -14.72 18.77
N LEU A 146 -4.83 -13.77 18.31
CA LEU A 146 -4.93 -13.35 16.93
C LEU A 146 -4.56 -11.87 16.82
N PHE A 147 -3.57 -11.58 15.98
CA PHE A 147 -3.05 -10.24 15.76
C PHE A 147 -3.54 -9.71 14.41
N ASN A 148 -4.63 -8.98 14.44
CA ASN A 148 -5.29 -8.52 13.22
C ASN A 148 -4.58 -7.35 12.52
N GLY A 149 -3.72 -6.60 13.22
CA GLY A 149 -2.89 -5.55 12.65
C GLY A 149 -3.68 -4.52 11.83
N ALA A 150 -4.72 -3.91 12.44
CA ALA A 150 -5.50 -2.89 11.76
C ALA A 150 -4.68 -1.62 11.57
N ASP A 151 -3.98 -1.19 12.61
CA ASP A 151 -3.12 0.00 12.60
C ASP A 151 -1.73 -0.33 12.02
N ASP A 152 -1.18 -1.49 12.35
CA ASP A 152 0.15 -1.98 11.91
C ASP A 152 0.04 -3.14 10.89
N ASP A 153 0.09 -2.94 9.59
CA ASP A 153 -0.01 -1.68 8.84
C ASP A 153 -1.19 -1.77 7.85
N GLY A 154 -2.32 -2.33 8.35
CA GLY A 154 -3.56 -2.41 7.58
C GLY A 154 -4.04 -1.02 7.13
N SER A 155 -3.93 -0.02 8.01
CA SER A 155 -4.32 1.36 7.73
C SER A 155 -3.49 1.99 6.62
N GLY A 156 -2.16 1.81 6.63
CA GLY A 156 -1.28 2.25 5.55
C GLY A 156 -1.58 1.54 4.23
N THR A 157 -1.83 0.22 4.29
CA THR A 157 -2.19 -0.57 3.11
C THR A 157 -3.47 -0.07 2.45
N VAL A 158 -4.55 0.18 3.20
CA VAL A 158 -5.79 0.73 2.62
C VAL A 158 -5.64 2.17 2.15
N GLY A 159 -4.78 2.95 2.82
CA GLY A 159 -4.41 4.28 2.34
C GLY A 159 -3.81 4.25 0.94
N ILE A 160 -2.91 3.29 0.66
CA ILE A 160 -2.34 3.11 -0.69
C ILE A 160 -3.41 2.67 -1.69
N MET A 161 -4.36 1.81 -1.32
CA MET A 161 -5.44 1.41 -2.20
C MET A 161 -6.25 2.62 -2.69
N GLU A 162 -6.65 3.50 -1.78
CA GLU A 162 -7.42 4.70 -2.09
C GLU A 162 -6.60 5.74 -2.88
N ILE A 163 -5.33 5.93 -2.52
CA ILE A 163 -4.41 6.79 -3.29
C ILE A 163 -4.27 6.27 -4.72
N ALA A 164 -4.16 4.97 -4.90
CA ALA A 164 -4.06 4.34 -6.21
C ALA A 164 -5.33 4.56 -7.05
N GLU A 165 -6.52 4.49 -6.44
CA GLU A 165 -7.79 4.85 -7.10
C GLU A 165 -7.80 6.31 -7.55
N ALA A 166 -7.38 7.24 -6.68
CA ALA A 166 -7.31 8.66 -7.00
C ALA A 166 -6.38 8.93 -8.19
N PHE A 167 -5.22 8.28 -8.25
CA PHE A 167 -4.32 8.37 -9.41
C PHE A 167 -4.93 7.80 -10.69
N MET A 168 -5.66 6.69 -10.61
CA MET A 168 -6.34 6.12 -11.77
C MET A 168 -7.48 7.00 -12.26
N LEU A 169 -8.18 7.71 -11.38
CA LEU A 169 -9.17 8.71 -11.76
C LEU A 169 -8.53 9.94 -12.44
N ALA A 170 -7.35 10.35 -11.96
CA ALA A 170 -6.61 11.47 -12.55
C ALA A 170 -6.06 11.14 -13.94
N LYS A 171 -5.77 9.87 -14.23
CA LYS A 171 -5.23 9.40 -15.51
C LYS A 171 -6.29 9.28 -16.61
N ARG A 172 -7.58 9.20 -16.28
CA ARG A 172 -8.70 9.08 -17.23
C ARG A 172 -9.05 10.41 -17.86
#